data_42d7e65c006c732ef4dc8171456ddc49
#
_entry.id   42d7e65c006c732ef4dc8171456ddc49
#
_cell.length_a   1.000
_cell.length_b   1.000
_cell.length_c   1.000
_cell.angle_alpha   90.00
_cell.angle_beta   90.00
_cell.angle_gamma   90.00
#
_symmetry.space_group_name_H-M   'P 1'
#
loop_
_entity.id
_entity.type
_entity.pdbx_description
1 polymer ?
#
loop_
_entity_poly.entity_id
_entity_poly.type
_entity_poly.pdbx_seq_one_letter_code
_entity_poly.pdbx_strand_id
1 'polypeptide(L)'
;ARKFFAIPLPIIAHSWRLRWESALKWSAALERRDGKTVAELMDLGRQFLGVNQVMPGVAAMVAEVQVEGTFPDGTKLVTVHQPIVKEHGNLELALYGSFLPVPDLGQFADTPQDITPGKTLVAAGEIILNEGRESTALEITNTGDRPIQVGSHYHFIETNPALRFDRDRAYGLRLDIPAGTAVRFEPGETKTVELVPIAGKQVIRGGNNLADGPVSEAGRQETLQRVAEQNFANEINS
;
A
#
# COMPACT_ATOMS: atom_id res chain seq x y z
N ALA A 1 24.81 38.63 13.07
CA ALA A 1 25.30 37.25 13.21
C ALA A 1 24.49 36.54 14.31
N ARG A 2 23.40 35.83 13.96
CA ARG A 2 22.68 34.99 14.90
C ARG A 2 23.38 33.64 14.90
N LYS A 3 24.00 33.28 16.02
CA LYS A 3 24.51 31.94 16.29
C LYS A 3 23.30 31.00 16.39
N PHE A 4 23.10 30.18 15.39
CA PHE A 4 22.21 29.02 15.52
C PHE A 4 22.97 27.99 16.36
N PHE A 5 22.52 27.78 17.58
CA PHE A 5 22.92 26.64 18.37
C PHE A 5 22.51 25.36 17.63
N ALA A 6 23.45 24.48 17.42
CA ALA A 6 23.15 23.12 17.01
C ALA A 6 22.27 22.49 18.12
N ILE A 7 20.98 22.34 17.84
CA ILE A 7 20.05 21.68 18.75
C ILE A 7 20.46 20.21 18.78
N PRO A 8 20.74 19.61 19.95
CA PRO A 8 21.07 18.20 20.03
C PRO A 8 19.95 17.37 19.41
N LEU A 9 20.31 16.33 18.67
CA LEU A 9 19.44 15.38 18.00
C LEU A 9 18.19 14.93 18.79
N PRO A 10 18.18 14.84 20.16
CA PRO A 10 16.99 14.48 20.93
C PRO A 10 15.77 15.40 20.81
N ILE A 11 15.97 16.69 20.48
CA ILE A 11 14.86 17.66 20.37
C ILE A 11 14.18 17.61 19.00
N ILE A 12 14.72 16.84 18.09
CA ILE A 12 14.28 16.78 16.70
C ILE A 12 12.95 16.03 16.53
N ALA A 13 12.57 15.13 17.45
CA ALA A 13 11.35 14.34 17.33
C ALA A 13 10.07 15.18 17.10
N HIS A 14 9.95 16.35 17.74
CA HIS A 14 8.78 17.25 17.57
C HIS A 14 8.84 18.06 16.26
N SER A 15 10.04 18.42 15.81
CA SER A 15 10.24 19.16 14.56
C SER A 15 10.20 18.25 13.32
N TRP A 16 10.39 16.95 13.48
CA TRP A 16 10.41 15.99 12.39
C TRP A 16 9.03 15.72 11.81
N ARG A 17 7.98 15.74 12.61
CA ARG A 17 6.61 15.64 12.09
C ARG A 17 6.30 16.76 11.09
N LEU A 18 6.67 17.99 11.43
CA LEU A 18 6.50 19.17 10.58
C LEU A 18 7.41 19.10 9.33
N ARG A 19 8.61 18.53 9.45
CA ARG A 19 9.56 18.39 8.33
C ARG A 19 9.21 17.25 7.40
N TRP A 20 8.70 16.14 7.92
CA TRP A 20 8.17 15.04 7.14
C TRP A 20 7.00 15.51 6.28
N GLU A 21 6.05 16.21 6.87
CA GLU A 21 4.93 16.83 6.14
C GLU A 21 5.44 17.82 5.09
N SER A 22 6.49 18.57 5.39
CA SER A 22 7.10 19.49 4.45
C SER A 22 7.81 18.73 3.31
N ALA A 23 8.58 17.70 3.60
CA ALA A 23 9.26 16.88 2.60
C ALA A 23 8.27 16.21 1.66
N LEU A 24 7.18 15.62 2.19
CA LEU A 24 6.11 15.04 1.38
C LEU A 24 5.33 16.12 0.59
N LYS A 25 5.06 17.28 1.18
CA LYS A 25 4.45 18.39 0.45
C LYS A 25 5.34 18.92 -0.68
N TRP A 26 6.65 18.95 -0.46
CA TRP A 26 7.61 19.34 -1.49
C TRP A 26 7.77 18.26 -2.56
N SER A 27 7.81 16.99 -2.19
CA SER A 27 7.76 15.88 -3.14
C SER A 27 6.49 15.96 -3.97
N ALA A 28 5.31 16.10 -3.37
CA ALA A 28 4.05 16.26 -4.08
C ALA A 28 4.04 17.51 -5.00
N ALA A 29 4.70 18.59 -4.61
CA ALA A 29 4.83 19.80 -5.42
C ALA A 29 5.80 19.63 -6.61
N LEU A 30 6.92 18.90 -6.42
CA LEU A 30 7.86 18.54 -7.48
C LEU A 30 7.25 17.51 -8.44
N GLU A 31 6.49 16.60 -7.94
CA GLU A 31 5.88 15.48 -8.67
C GLU A 31 4.65 15.88 -9.47
N ARG A 32 3.99 16.96 -9.09
CA ARG A 32 3.09 17.68 -10.01
C ARG A 32 3.82 18.07 -11.31
N ARG A 33 5.16 18.25 -11.25
CA ARG A 33 6.05 18.51 -12.37
C ARG A 33 6.52 17.22 -13.04
N ASP A 34 6.67 16.12 -12.26
CA ASP A 34 7.27 14.85 -12.70
C ASP A 34 6.24 13.72 -12.89
N GLY A 35 4.96 13.96 -12.62
CA GLY A 35 3.84 13.04 -12.95
C GLY A 35 3.75 11.78 -12.10
N LYS A 36 4.31 11.75 -10.88
CA LYS A 36 4.24 10.57 -10.02
C LYS A 36 2.85 10.32 -9.44
N THR A 37 2.53 9.04 -9.29
CA THR A 37 1.27 8.57 -8.71
C THR A 37 1.30 8.59 -7.18
N VAL A 38 0.12 8.50 -6.56
CA VAL A 38 0.00 8.37 -5.09
C VAL A 38 0.77 7.14 -4.57
N ALA A 39 0.75 6.02 -5.31
CA ALA A 39 1.46 4.81 -4.93
C ALA A 39 2.98 5.02 -4.91
N GLU A 40 3.54 5.66 -5.93
CA GLU A 40 4.98 6.01 -5.97
C GLU A 40 5.37 6.94 -4.82
N LEU A 41 4.48 7.88 -4.43
CA LEU A 41 4.69 8.77 -3.30
C LEU A 41 4.69 8.02 -1.96
N MET A 42 3.82 7.04 -1.79
CA MET A 42 3.79 6.20 -0.59
C MET A 42 5.09 5.39 -0.45
N ASP A 43 5.59 4.83 -1.55
CA ASP A 43 6.84 4.08 -1.56
C ASP A 43 8.06 4.99 -1.32
N LEU A 44 8.05 6.20 -1.88
CA LEU A 44 9.06 7.20 -1.64
C LEU A 44 9.09 7.64 -0.16
N GLY A 45 7.91 7.81 0.44
CA GLY A 45 7.76 8.18 1.84
C GLY A 45 8.44 7.20 2.80
N ARG A 46 8.49 5.92 2.48
CA ARG A 46 9.19 4.89 3.27
C ARG A 46 10.72 4.92 3.12
N GLN A 47 11.24 5.77 2.26
CA GLN A 47 12.67 5.88 1.99
C GLN A 47 13.33 7.06 2.70
N PHE A 48 12.56 7.98 3.28
CA PHE A 48 13.10 9.22 3.84
C PHE A 48 13.95 9.00 5.08
N LEU A 49 13.48 8.19 6.03
CA LEU A 49 14.14 7.97 7.31
C LEU A 49 14.30 6.48 7.62
N GLY A 50 15.41 6.16 8.27
CA GLY A 50 15.68 4.85 8.85
C GLY A 50 15.61 4.86 10.37
N VAL A 51 15.51 3.67 10.98
CA VAL A 51 15.43 3.50 12.44
C VAL A 51 16.67 4.03 13.15
N ASN A 52 17.84 3.97 12.52
CA ASN A 52 19.09 4.49 13.08
C ASN A 52 19.20 6.02 12.99
N GLN A 53 18.31 6.68 12.26
CA GLN A 53 18.29 8.14 12.06
C GLN A 53 17.24 8.85 12.93
N VAL A 54 16.56 8.12 13.78
CA VAL A 54 15.57 8.64 14.73
C VAL A 54 15.91 8.17 16.14
N MET A 55 15.32 8.81 17.14
CA MET A 55 15.50 8.36 18.53
C MET A 55 14.90 6.96 18.74
N PRO A 56 15.45 6.17 19.69
CA PRO A 56 14.87 4.90 20.09
C PRO A 56 13.38 5.03 20.40
N GLY A 57 12.58 4.09 19.88
CA GLY A 57 11.12 4.08 20.06
C GLY A 57 10.32 4.96 19.10
N VAL A 58 10.91 5.94 18.41
CA VAL A 58 10.19 6.83 17.47
C VAL A 58 9.60 6.04 16.30
N ALA A 59 10.34 5.09 15.73
CA ALA A 59 9.85 4.28 14.62
C ALA A 59 8.57 3.50 14.99
N ALA A 60 8.50 2.98 16.21
CA ALA A 60 7.32 2.26 16.70
C ALA A 60 6.13 3.19 17.01
N MET A 61 6.40 4.45 17.36
CA MET A 61 5.36 5.44 17.65
C MET A 61 4.72 6.05 16.40
N VAL A 62 5.42 6.03 15.26
CA VAL A 62 4.94 6.60 14.00
C VAL A 62 4.41 5.48 13.12
N ALA A 63 3.19 5.03 13.39
CA ALA A 63 2.54 3.96 12.63
C ALA A 63 2.19 4.39 11.20
N GLU A 64 1.80 5.66 11.03
CA GLU A 64 1.47 6.23 9.73
C GLU A 64 1.72 7.75 9.68
N VAL A 65 1.93 8.25 8.47
CA VAL A 65 1.97 9.70 8.18
C VAL A 65 1.02 9.96 7.03
N GLN A 66 0.16 10.96 7.20
CA GLN A 66 -0.80 11.38 6.18
C GLN A 66 -0.47 12.81 5.71
N VAL A 67 -0.44 13.00 4.40
CA VAL A 67 -0.17 14.29 3.78
C VAL A 67 -1.15 14.53 2.63
N GLU A 68 -1.73 15.72 2.58
CA GLU A 68 -2.51 16.15 1.45
C GLU A 68 -1.61 16.71 0.35
N GLY A 69 -1.80 16.22 -0.89
CA GLY A 69 -1.13 16.69 -2.09
C GLY A 69 -2.13 17.14 -3.14
N THR A 70 -1.81 18.20 -3.88
CA THR A 70 -2.64 18.67 -5.00
C THR A 70 -2.12 18.07 -6.29
N PHE A 71 -2.94 17.24 -6.92
CA PHE A 71 -2.68 16.59 -8.21
C PHE A 71 -3.47 17.29 -9.32
N PRO A 72 -3.19 16.98 -10.61
CA PRO A 72 -3.92 17.59 -11.73
C PRO A 72 -5.44 17.36 -11.68
N ASP A 73 -5.87 16.26 -11.09
CA ASP A 73 -7.26 15.82 -10.93
C ASP A 73 -7.84 16.11 -9.53
N GLY A 74 -7.17 16.91 -8.71
CA GLY A 74 -7.67 17.36 -7.42
C GLY A 74 -6.74 17.07 -6.23
N THR A 75 -7.20 17.38 -5.03
CA THR A 75 -6.46 17.11 -3.80
C THR A 75 -6.64 15.66 -3.36
N LYS A 76 -5.52 14.97 -3.13
CA LYS A 76 -5.50 13.58 -2.66
C LYS A 76 -4.76 13.46 -1.35
N LEU A 77 -5.17 12.49 -0.54
CA LEU A 77 -4.48 12.12 0.68
C LEU A 77 -3.45 11.01 0.37
N VAL A 78 -2.19 11.28 0.69
CA VAL A 78 -1.10 10.29 0.62
C VAL A 78 -0.87 9.77 2.03
N THR A 79 -1.15 8.48 2.26
CA THR A 79 -0.95 7.82 3.56
C THR A 79 0.24 6.87 3.47
N VAL A 80 1.29 7.16 4.21
CA VAL A 80 2.48 6.30 4.29
C VAL A 80 2.41 5.50 5.59
N HIS A 81 2.15 4.20 5.46
CA HIS A 81 2.14 3.28 6.60
C HIS A 81 3.56 2.84 6.93
N GLN A 82 3.87 2.75 8.23
CA GLN A 82 5.17 2.35 8.74
C GLN A 82 6.33 3.08 8.01
N PRO A 83 6.38 4.41 8.08
CA PRO A 83 7.31 5.20 7.27
C PRO A 83 8.79 4.98 7.63
N ILE A 84 9.08 4.41 8.81
CA ILE A 84 10.44 4.24 9.34
C ILE A 84 10.65 2.73 9.60
N VAL A 85 11.03 1.99 8.55
CA VAL A 85 11.27 0.53 8.62
C VAL A 85 12.67 0.13 8.19
N LYS A 86 13.34 0.95 7.40
CA LYS A 86 14.73 0.70 6.97
C LYS A 86 15.70 1.03 8.08
N GLU A 87 16.87 0.42 8.07
CA GLU A 87 17.96 0.81 8.99
C GLU A 87 18.43 2.24 8.69
N HIS A 88 18.63 2.55 7.42
CA HIS A 88 19.02 3.87 6.94
C HIS A 88 18.04 4.35 5.86
N GLY A 89 17.59 5.58 5.99
CA GLY A 89 16.80 6.28 4.97
C GLY A 89 17.70 7.13 4.07
N ASN A 90 17.10 7.75 3.07
CA ASN A 90 17.75 8.69 2.16
C ASN A 90 17.59 10.12 2.70
N LEU A 91 18.62 10.61 3.41
CA LEU A 91 18.60 11.95 4.01
C LEU A 91 18.67 13.07 2.97
N GLU A 92 19.26 12.87 1.81
CA GLU A 92 19.24 13.85 0.73
C GLU A 92 17.81 14.11 0.28
N LEU A 93 17.04 13.04 0.11
CA LEU A 93 15.63 13.12 -0.24
C LEU A 93 14.79 13.73 0.89
N ALA A 94 15.02 13.29 2.14
CA ALA A 94 14.31 13.79 3.32
C ALA A 94 14.54 15.28 3.60
N LEU A 95 15.71 15.79 3.24
CA LEU A 95 16.11 17.19 3.46
C LEU A 95 16.00 18.05 2.20
N TYR A 96 15.53 17.48 1.10
CA TYR A 96 15.39 18.20 -0.15
C TYR A 96 14.55 19.48 0.03
N GLY A 97 15.06 20.60 -0.47
CA GLY A 97 14.41 21.91 -0.35
C GLY A 97 14.39 22.52 1.06
N SER A 98 14.98 21.87 2.06
CA SER A 98 15.05 22.38 3.44
C SER A 98 16.20 23.39 3.65
N PHE A 99 17.13 23.49 2.69
CA PHE A 99 18.38 24.27 2.79
C PHE A 99 19.29 23.85 3.95
N LEU A 100 19.06 22.68 4.55
CA LEU A 100 19.88 22.13 5.60
C LEU A 100 20.95 21.21 5.00
N PRO A 101 22.18 21.21 5.58
CA PRO A 101 23.20 20.26 5.17
C PRO A 101 22.74 18.84 5.49
N VAL A 102 23.05 17.91 4.59
CA VAL A 102 22.83 16.48 4.83
C VAL A 102 23.88 16.01 5.85
N PRO A 103 23.45 15.44 7.00
CA PRO A 103 24.37 14.91 7.99
C PRO A 103 25.12 13.69 7.46
N ASP A 104 26.37 13.48 7.93
CA ASP A 104 27.09 12.25 7.68
C ASP A 104 26.39 11.07 8.39
N LEU A 105 26.22 9.95 7.68
CA LEU A 105 25.61 8.72 8.24
C LEU A 105 26.38 8.19 9.45
N GLY A 106 27.70 8.40 9.52
CA GLY A 106 28.52 8.04 10.69
C GLY A 106 28.17 8.78 11.98
N GLN A 107 27.34 9.82 11.92
CA GLN A 107 26.83 10.51 13.11
C GLN A 107 25.65 9.78 13.78
N PHE A 108 25.06 8.82 13.09
CA PHE A 108 23.96 7.99 13.60
C PHE A 108 24.56 6.67 14.09
N ALA A 109 24.61 6.50 15.41
CA ALA A 109 25.08 5.25 16.00
C ALA A 109 24.06 4.13 15.72
N ASP A 110 24.58 2.91 15.52
CA ASP A 110 23.74 1.71 15.52
C ASP A 110 23.00 1.62 16.86
N THR A 111 21.75 1.98 16.87
CA THR A 111 20.95 1.93 18.10
C THR A 111 20.49 0.49 18.31
N PRO A 112 20.83 -0.15 19.44
CA PRO A 112 20.30 -1.47 19.76
C PRO A 112 18.77 -1.40 19.69
N GLN A 113 18.14 -2.28 18.91
CA GLN A 113 16.68 -2.36 18.89
C GLN A 113 16.21 -2.88 20.25
N ASP A 114 15.70 -1.97 21.09
CA ASP A 114 15.05 -2.35 22.33
C ASP A 114 13.85 -3.26 22.01
N ILE A 115 13.72 -4.35 22.75
CA ILE A 115 12.58 -5.26 22.64
C ILE A 115 11.40 -4.53 23.27
N THR A 116 10.56 -3.94 22.44
CA THR A 116 9.33 -3.29 22.90
C THR A 116 8.34 -4.36 23.40
N PRO A 117 7.68 -4.17 24.55
CA PRO A 117 6.62 -5.06 25.01
C PRO A 117 5.56 -5.25 23.91
N GLY A 118 5.22 -6.50 23.59
CA GLY A 118 4.30 -6.85 22.50
C GLY A 118 4.96 -6.98 21.13
N LYS A 119 6.28 -6.83 21.02
CA LYS A 119 7.01 -7.07 19.78
C LYS A 119 6.82 -8.50 19.31
N THR A 120 6.38 -8.68 18.06
CA THR A 120 6.31 -10.00 17.44
C THR A 120 7.72 -10.46 17.05
N LEU A 121 8.15 -11.57 17.62
CA LEU A 121 9.39 -12.25 17.22
C LEU A 121 9.02 -13.33 16.21
N VAL A 122 9.44 -13.12 14.96
CA VAL A 122 9.22 -14.10 13.90
C VAL A 122 10.32 -15.15 13.92
N ALA A 123 9.96 -16.42 13.71
CA ALA A 123 10.93 -17.49 13.50
C ALA A 123 11.68 -17.26 12.18
N ALA A 124 12.91 -17.75 12.11
CA ALA A 124 13.66 -17.75 10.85
C ALA A 124 13.00 -18.72 9.86
N GLY A 125 12.96 -18.32 8.58
CA GLY A 125 12.39 -19.11 7.51
C GLY A 125 11.23 -18.41 6.81
N GLU A 126 10.70 -19.07 5.81
CA GLU A 126 9.56 -18.62 5.00
C GLU A 126 8.36 -19.53 5.25
N ILE A 127 7.17 -18.95 5.19
CA ILE A 127 5.90 -19.68 5.19
C ILE A 127 5.29 -19.51 3.80
N ILE A 128 5.20 -20.63 3.07
CA ILE A 128 4.56 -20.64 1.76
C ILE A 128 3.05 -20.61 1.97
N LEU A 129 2.40 -19.54 1.50
CA LEU A 129 0.94 -19.43 1.55
C LEU A 129 0.33 -20.33 0.47
N ASN A 130 -0.79 -20.98 0.83
CA ASN A 130 -1.60 -21.77 -0.13
C ASN A 130 -0.79 -22.82 -0.91
N GLU A 131 0.24 -23.42 -0.29
CA GLU A 131 1.10 -24.44 -0.91
C GLU A 131 0.29 -25.51 -1.64
N GLY A 132 0.70 -25.83 -2.86
CA GLY A 132 0.04 -26.82 -3.73
C GLY A 132 -1.26 -26.35 -4.39
N ARG A 133 -1.66 -25.08 -4.24
CA ARG A 133 -2.77 -24.52 -4.99
C ARG A 133 -2.30 -23.88 -6.28
N GLU A 134 -3.08 -24.05 -7.34
CA GLU A 134 -2.85 -23.35 -8.59
C GLU A 134 -3.11 -21.86 -8.42
N SER A 135 -2.16 -21.01 -8.84
CA SER A 135 -2.26 -19.56 -8.83
C SER A 135 -2.59 -19.05 -10.22
N THR A 136 -3.40 -17.98 -10.29
CA THR A 136 -3.76 -17.28 -11.52
C THR A 136 -3.39 -15.82 -11.40
N ALA A 137 -2.44 -15.36 -12.22
CA ALA A 137 -2.09 -13.96 -12.34
C ALA A 137 -3.13 -13.21 -13.17
N LEU A 138 -3.63 -12.09 -12.64
CA LEU A 138 -4.52 -11.16 -13.35
C LEU A 138 -4.02 -9.74 -13.24
N GLU A 139 -4.12 -9.00 -14.33
CA GLU A 139 -3.88 -7.58 -14.39
C GLU A 139 -5.18 -6.82 -14.10
N ILE A 140 -5.15 -5.92 -13.12
CA ILE A 140 -6.30 -5.20 -12.63
C ILE A 140 -6.07 -3.70 -12.78
N THR A 141 -6.97 -2.99 -13.46
CA THR A 141 -6.93 -1.54 -13.59
C THR A 141 -8.06 -0.89 -12.79
N ASN A 142 -7.75 0.03 -11.91
CA ASN A 142 -8.76 0.87 -11.29
C ASN A 142 -9.14 2.01 -12.25
N THR A 143 -10.30 1.93 -12.88
CA THR A 143 -10.82 2.94 -13.81
C THR A 143 -11.62 4.04 -13.12
N GLY A 144 -11.81 3.95 -11.80
CA GLY A 144 -12.51 4.94 -11.01
C GLY A 144 -11.62 6.12 -10.58
N ASP A 145 -12.23 7.08 -9.92
CA ASP A 145 -11.60 8.30 -9.40
C ASP A 145 -11.21 8.20 -7.92
N ARG A 146 -11.43 7.05 -7.29
CA ARG A 146 -11.15 6.79 -5.87
C ARG A 146 -10.37 5.51 -5.66
N PRO A 147 -9.55 5.44 -4.59
CA PRO A 147 -8.89 4.20 -4.22
C PRO A 147 -9.90 3.10 -3.89
N ILE A 148 -9.61 1.89 -4.35
CA ILE A 148 -10.40 0.69 -4.08
C ILE A 148 -9.54 -0.32 -3.33
N GLN A 149 -10.06 -0.83 -2.21
CA GLN A 149 -9.37 -1.82 -1.41
C GLN A 149 -10.14 -3.15 -1.44
N VAL A 150 -9.42 -4.23 -1.73
CA VAL A 150 -9.99 -5.59 -1.81
C VAL A 150 -9.35 -6.46 -0.72
N GLY A 151 -10.20 -7.01 0.16
CA GLY A 151 -9.75 -7.92 1.22
C GLY A 151 -9.35 -9.30 0.70
N SER A 152 -8.48 -9.97 1.46
CA SER A 152 -7.87 -11.26 1.09
C SER A 152 -8.86 -12.37 0.73
N HIS A 153 -10.05 -12.40 1.36
CA HIS A 153 -11.02 -13.48 1.21
C HIS A 153 -12.28 -13.10 0.43
N TYR A 154 -12.27 -11.90 -0.19
CA TYR A 154 -13.39 -11.47 -1.01
C TYR A 154 -13.43 -12.26 -2.33
N HIS A 155 -14.60 -12.70 -2.77
CA HIS A 155 -14.77 -13.34 -4.08
C HIS A 155 -14.42 -12.35 -5.19
N PHE A 156 -13.33 -12.60 -5.93
CA PHE A 156 -12.68 -11.55 -6.68
C PHE A 156 -13.48 -11.02 -7.85
N ILE A 157 -14.25 -11.87 -8.53
CA ILE A 157 -15.16 -11.46 -9.63
C ILE A 157 -16.19 -10.41 -9.18
N GLU A 158 -16.58 -10.41 -7.90
CA GLU A 158 -17.55 -9.48 -7.33
C GLU A 158 -16.97 -8.17 -6.81
N THR A 159 -15.69 -7.95 -7.01
CA THR A 159 -15.04 -6.69 -6.59
C THR A 159 -15.65 -5.48 -7.30
N ASN A 160 -15.36 -4.30 -6.76
CA ASN A 160 -15.90 -3.02 -7.21
C ASN A 160 -16.06 -2.92 -8.73
N PRO A 161 -17.20 -2.43 -9.25
CA PRO A 161 -17.45 -2.32 -10.70
C PRO A 161 -16.43 -1.48 -11.46
N ALA A 162 -15.73 -0.55 -10.81
CA ALA A 162 -14.69 0.26 -11.43
C ALA A 162 -13.33 -0.45 -11.56
N LEU A 163 -13.16 -1.66 -11.00
CA LEU A 163 -11.99 -2.48 -11.28
C LEU A 163 -12.20 -3.24 -12.59
N ARG A 164 -11.37 -2.94 -13.59
CA ARG A 164 -11.39 -3.61 -14.90
C ARG A 164 -10.35 -4.71 -14.94
N PHE A 165 -10.78 -5.91 -15.26
CA PHE A 165 -9.98 -7.13 -15.45
C PHE A 165 -10.80 -8.23 -16.10
N ASP A 166 -10.20 -9.33 -16.47
CA ASP A 166 -10.91 -10.54 -16.94
C ASP A 166 -11.66 -11.19 -15.77
N ARG A 167 -12.94 -10.81 -15.62
CA ARG A 167 -13.80 -11.30 -14.53
C ARG A 167 -14.11 -12.77 -14.65
N ASP A 168 -14.13 -13.31 -15.87
CA ASP A 168 -14.37 -14.71 -16.09
C ASP A 168 -13.31 -15.58 -15.43
N ARG A 169 -12.04 -15.23 -15.61
CA ARG A 169 -10.91 -15.90 -14.99
C ARG A 169 -10.86 -15.76 -13.46
N ALA A 170 -11.58 -14.80 -12.90
CA ALA A 170 -11.61 -14.54 -11.46
C ALA A 170 -12.75 -15.29 -10.72
N TYR A 171 -13.64 -16.00 -11.44
CA TYR A 171 -14.73 -16.71 -10.82
C TYR A 171 -14.25 -17.85 -9.92
N GLY A 172 -14.76 -17.90 -8.69
CA GLY A 172 -14.36 -18.88 -7.68
C GLY A 172 -12.98 -18.64 -7.05
N LEU A 173 -12.34 -17.48 -7.37
CA LEU A 173 -11.01 -17.14 -6.89
C LEU A 173 -11.04 -16.00 -5.86
N ARG A 174 -9.99 -15.93 -5.05
CA ARG A 174 -9.69 -14.88 -4.08
C ARG A 174 -8.22 -14.48 -4.16
N LEU A 175 -7.84 -13.34 -3.58
CA LEU A 175 -6.44 -12.92 -3.50
C LEU A 175 -5.57 -13.96 -2.77
N ASP A 176 -4.38 -14.20 -3.32
CA ASP A 176 -3.32 -15.01 -2.70
C ASP A 176 -2.45 -14.14 -1.79
N ILE A 177 -3.05 -13.65 -0.71
CA ILE A 177 -2.41 -12.84 0.30
C ILE A 177 -2.79 -13.33 1.70
N PRO A 178 -2.03 -12.97 2.76
CA PRO A 178 -2.35 -13.37 4.13
C PRO A 178 -3.76 -12.98 4.56
N ALA A 179 -4.41 -13.83 5.35
CA ALA A 179 -5.72 -13.53 5.93
C ALA A 179 -5.69 -12.22 6.73
N GLY A 180 -6.75 -11.41 6.61
CA GLY A 180 -6.86 -10.11 7.28
C GLY A 180 -6.09 -8.98 6.60
N THR A 181 -5.42 -9.24 5.47
CA THR A 181 -4.78 -8.20 4.64
C THR A 181 -5.63 -7.84 3.42
N ALA A 182 -5.24 -6.81 2.70
CA ALA A 182 -5.94 -6.33 1.52
C ALA A 182 -4.96 -5.74 0.49
N VAL A 183 -5.36 -5.74 -0.77
CA VAL A 183 -4.69 -4.99 -1.84
C VAL A 183 -5.46 -3.72 -2.12
N ARG A 184 -4.73 -2.61 -2.21
CA ARG A 184 -5.26 -1.30 -2.56
C ARG A 184 -4.86 -0.95 -4.00
N PHE A 185 -5.83 -0.50 -4.76
CA PHE A 185 -5.69 -0.04 -6.15
C PHE A 185 -5.98 1.46 -6.20
N GLU A 186 -4.97 2.26 -6.53
CA GLU A 186 -5.15 3.71 -6.67
C GLU A 186 -5.83 4.07 -8.00
N PRO A 187 -6.46 5.24 -8.11
CA PRO A 187 -7.09 5.69 -9.35
C PRO A 187 -6.12 5.67 -10.53
N GLY A 188 -6.50 5.02 -11.62
CA GLY A 188 -5.69 4.88 -12.83
C GLY A 188 -4.54 3.86 -12.71
N GLU A 189 -4.34 3.26 -11.55
CA GLU A 189 -3.29 2.25 -11.35
C GLU A 189 -3.68 0.93 -12.03
N THR A 190 -2.70 0.33 -12.71
CA THR A 190 -2.77 -1.06 -13.17
C THR A 190 -1.78 -1.89 -12.36
N LYS A 191 -2.28 -2.98 -11.77
CA LYS A 191 -1.50 -3.85 -10.89
C LYS A 191 -1.80 -5.32 -11.17
N THR A 192 -0.76 -6.14 -11.27
CA THR A 192 -0.90 -7.61 -11.33
C THR A 192 -1.06 -8.16 -9.93
N VAL A 193 -2.04 -9.04 -9.75
CA VAL A 193 -2.28 -9.77 -8.51
C VAL A 193 -2.37 -11.26 -8.77
N GLU A 194 -1.98 -12.04 -7.77
CA GLU A 194 -2.15 -13.49 -7.77
C GLU A 194 -3.46 -13.87 -7.08
N LEU A 195 -4.22 -14.76 -7.72
CA LEU A 195 -5.46 -15.30 -7.22
C LEU A 195 -5.36 -16.81 -7.03
N VAL A 196 -6.03 -17.32 -6.01
CA VAL A 196 -6.14 -18.76 -5.74
C VAL A 196 -7.58 -19.18 -5.57
N PRO A 197 -7.95 -20.44 -5.85
CA PRO A 197 -9.31 -20.93 -5.62
C PRO A 197 -9.77 -20.74 -4.16
N ILE A 198 -11.02 -20.36 -3.99
CA ILE A 198 -11.66 -20.31 -2.66
C ILE A 198 -11.70 -21.73 -2.10
N ALA A 199 -11.28 -21.88 -0.85
CA ALA A 199 -11.21 -23.16 -0.17
C ALA A 199 -12.52 -23.55 0.55
N GLY A 200 -12.46 -24.63 1.28
CA GLY A 200 -13.59 -25.16 2.08
C GLY A 200 -14.68 -25.76 1.21
N LYS A 201 -15.94 -25.42 1.49
CA LYS A 201 -17.09 -25.94 0.74
C LYS A 201 -17.30 -25.26 -0.62
N GLN A 202 -16.50 -24.27 -0.95
CA GLN A 202 -16.60 -23.47 -2.18
C GLN A 202 -18.02 -22.91 -2.41
N VAL A 203 -18.64 -22.40 -1.35
CA VAL A 203 -19.97 -21.79 -1.40
C VAL A 203 -19.82 -20.29 -1.21
N ILE A 204 -20.26 -19.52 -2.19
CA ILE A 204 -20.23 -18.06 -2.18
C ILE A 204 -21.54 -17.54 -1.59
N ARG A 205 -21.44 -16.59 -0.68
CA ARG A 205 -22.56 -15.89 -0.05
C ARG A 205 -22.19 -14.43 0.23
N GLY A 206 -23.09 -13.53 -0.03
CA GLY A 206 -22.86 -12.10 0.21
C GLY A 206 -22.19 -11.41 -0.96
N GLY A 207 -21.15 -10.60 -0.72
CA GLY A 207 -20.49 -9.83 -1.76
C GLY A 207 -21.40 -8.77 -2.41
N ASN A 208 -21.24 -8.52 -3.71
CA ASN A 208 -22.10 -7.65 -4.49
C ASN A 208 -23.30 -8.39 -5.12
N ASN A 209 -23.59 -9.59 -4.63
CA ASN A 209 -24.71 -10.40 -5.06
C ASN A 209 -24.66 -10.80 -6.55
N LEU A 210 -23.47 -10.89 -7.11
CA LEU A 210 -23.26 -11.42 -8.47
C LEU A 210 -23.26 -12.95 -8.47
N ALA A 211 -22.64 -13.56 -7.43
CA ALA A 211 -22.62 -15.00 -7.23
C ALA A 211 -23.34 -15.37 -5.93
N ASP A 212 -24.13 -16.43 -5.94
CA ASP A 212 -24.73 -17.01 -4.76
C ASP A 212 -24.84 -18.53 -4.92
N GLY A 213 -24.28 -19.30 -3.98
CA GLY A 213 -24.30 -20.74 -4.01
C GLY A 213 -22.93 -21.40 -4.25
N PRO A 214 -22.92 -22.69 -4.60
CA PRO A 214 -21.68 -23.42 -4.88
C PRO A 214 -20.98 -22.91 -6.13
N VAL A 215 -19.64 -22.89 -6.09
CA VAL A 215 -18.83 -22.63 -7.28
C VAL A 215 -19.06 -23.74 -8.30
N SER A 216 -19.62 -23.41 -9.47
CA SER A 216 -19.97 -24.33 -10.53
C SER A 216 -19.95 -23.62 -11.88
N GLU A 217 -19.92 -24.39 -12.98
CA GLU A 217 -19.97 -23.82 -14.32
C GLU A 217 -21.30 -23.05 -14.59
N ALA A 218 -22.43 -23.58 -14.11
CA ALA A 218 -23.71 -22.90 -14.21
C ALA A 218 -23.70 -21.56 -13.43
N GLY A 219 -23.19 -21.58 -12.18
CA GLY A 219 -23.05 -20.37 -11.37
C GLY A 219 -22.09 -19.34 -12.00
N ARG A 220 -21.04 -19.78 -12.71
CA ARG A 220 -20.13 -18.92 -13.46
C ARG A 220 -20.87 -18.17 -14.58
N GLN A 221 -21.66 -18.87 -15.39
CA GLN A 221 -22.43 -18.26 -16.48
C GLN A 221 -23.45 -17.25 -15.97
N GLU A 222 -24.20 -17.61 -14.91
CA GLU A 222 -25.14 -16.66 -14.27
C GLU A 222 -24.44 -15.44 -13.70
N THR A 223 -23.27 -15.63 -13.08
CA THR A 223 -22.49 -14.52 -12.52
C THR A 223 -21.99 -13.58 -13.63
N LEU A 224 -21.50 -14.11 -14.74
CA LEU A 224 -21.05 -13.31 -15.89
C LEU A 224 -22.20 -12.54 -16.54
N GLN A 225 -23.38 -13.14 -16.61
CA GLN A 225 -24.58 -12.43 -17.06
C GLN A 225 -24.88 -11.22 -16.16
N ARG A 226 -24.85 -11.40 -14.83
CA ARG A 226 -25.06 -10.30 -13.87
C ARG A 226 -23.96 -9.25 -13.92
N VAL A 227 -22.70 -9.65 -14.16
CA VAL A 227 -21.57 -8.72 -14.42
C VAL A 227 -21.91 -7.78 -15.57
N ALA A 228 -22.44 -8.31 -16.69
CA ALA A 228 -22.81 -7.52 -17.84
C ALA A 228 -24.06 -6.64 -17.58
N GLU A 229 -25.11 -7.20 -16.95
CA GLU A 229 -26.36 -6.50 -16.64
C GLU A 229 -26.12 -5.31 -15.69
N GLN A 230 -25.19 -5.46 -14.71
CA GLN A 230 -24.88 -4.45 -13.71
C GLN A 230 -23.71 -3.53 -14.11
N ASN A 231 -23.22 -3.64 -15.35
CA ASN A 231 -22.15 -2.82 -15.92
C ASN A 231 -20.83 -2.84 -15.10
N PHE A 232 -20.47 -3.98 -14.56
CA PHE A 232 -19.15 -4.14 -13.98
C PHE A 232 -18.09 -4.11 -15.09
N ALA A 233 -17.05 -3.29 -14.93
CA ALA A 233 -15.97 -3.22 -15.90
C ALA A 233 -15.34 -4.61 -16.06
N ASN A 234 -15.28 -5.10 -17.30
CA ASN A 234 -14.78 -6.42 -17.63
C ASN A 234 -13.87 -6.33 -18.87
N GLU A 235 -12.80 -7.10 -18.86
CA GLU A 235 -11.88 -7.22 -19.96
C GLU A 235 -12.08 -8.61 -20.57
N ILE A 236 -12.65 -8.63 -21.78
CA ILE A 236 -12.84 -9.88 -22.51
C ILE A 236 -11.58 -10.07 -23.36
N ASN A 237 -10.69 -10.94 -22.92
CA ASN A 237 -9.60 -11.39 -23.79
C ASN A 237 -10.19 -12.32 -24.86
N SER A 238 -10.26 -11.79 -26.08
CA SER A 238 -10.65 -12.53 -27.29
C SER A 238 -9.55 -13.47 -27.76
#